data_e08c1911c22aec47214e8e20ecce1ce9
#
_entry.id   e08c1911c22aec47214e8e20ecce1ce9
#
_cell.length_a   1.000
_cell.length_b   1.000
_cell.length_c   1.000
_cell.angle_alpha   90.00
_cell.angle_beta   90.00
_cell.angle_gamma   90.00
#
_symmetry.space_group_name_H-M   'P 1'
#
loop_
_entity.id
_entity.type
_entity.pdbx_description
1 polymer ?
#
loop_
_entity_poly.entity_id
_entity_poly.type
_entity_poly.pdbx_seq_one_letter_code
_entity_poly.pdbx_strand_id
1 'polypeptide(L)'
;MTREPEATRARHAAPDSQLGGNEMAILIRGGTVVDADRSYRADVLCADPQDGGTILQIAERIDAPAGATVVDAHDQYVMPGGIDPHTHMELPFMGTTASDDFYSGTAAGLSGGTTSIIDFVIPSPKQPLMDAFREWRGWAEKSASDYGFHVAVTWWDDSVHRDMGTLVREHGVSSFKHFMAYKNAIMADDEILVNSFTRSLELGALPTVHAENGELVFQLQKALLARGMTGPEAHPLSRPPEVEGEAANRAIRIAQVLGVPVYIVHVSAKDAVDVITRARSEGLRVFGEVLPGHLVIDEAVYRDPDWTRAAAHVMSPPFRSAEHREALWRGLQSGQLHTTATDHCVFCASQKAMGRNDFTKIPNGCGGVEDRMSVLWHHGVNHGRITPNEFVRITSTNAAQIFNLYPRKGAVQVGADADLVVWDPTATKTISVKTHHQQVDFNVFEGMTVQGVATHTLTRGALAWADGELRAVRGAGRYLKRPPGAGYYEAARIANRLREPHPVERAG
;
A
#
# COMPACT_ATOMS: atom_id res chain seq x y z
N MET A 1 62.13 27.56 10.36
CA MET A 1 62.34 26.10 10.48
C MET A 1 61.17 25.55 11.30
N THR A 2 60.11 25.17 10.67
CA THR A 2 58.98 24.52 11.31
C THR A 2 58.61 23.35 10.41
N ARG A 3 58.71 22.12 10.96
CA ARG A 3 58.44 20.86 10.28
C ARG A 3 56.94 20.58 10.26
N GLU A 4 56.40 20.32 9.08
CA GLU A 4 55.09 19.70 8.90
C GLU A 4 55.11 18.22 9.31
N PRO A 5 54.01 17.65 9.87
CA PRO A 5 53.92 16.21 10.06
C PRO A 5 53.31 15.53 8.85
N GLU A 6 53.98 14.47 8.38
CA GLU A 6 53.52 13.53 7.36
C GLU A 6 52.22 12.83 7.77
N ALA A 7 51.24 12.92 6.87
CA ALA A 7 49.99 12.17 6.99
C ALA A 7 50.16 10.74 6.46
N THR A 8 50.20 9.80 7.37
CA THR A 8 50.21 8.36 7.07
C THR A 8 48.84 7.91 6.56
N ARG A 9 48.75 7.62 5.27
CA ARG A 9 47.59 6.97 4.65
C ARG A 9 47.50 5.52 5.11
N ALA A 10 46.62 5.22 6.05
CA ALA A 10 46.21 3.86 6.35
C ALA A 10 45.34 3.32 5.22
N ARG A 11 45.83 2.36 4.48
CA ARG A 11 45.03 1.53 3.56
C ARG A 11 44.18 0.60 4.42
N HIS A 12 42.86 0.82 4.47
CA HIS A 12 41.94 -0.18 4.98
C HIS A 12 41.86 -1.30 3.93
N ALA A 13 42.53 -2.40 4.20
CA ALA A 13 42.23 -3.67 3.57
C ALA A 13 40.86 -4.13 4.09
N ALA A 14 39.94 -4.42 3.17
CA ALA A 14 38.70 -5.10 3.51
C ALA A 14 39.04 -6.48 4.10
N PRO A 15 38.33 -6.95 5.12
CA PRO A 15 38.56 -8.31 5.63
C PRO A 15 38.10 -9.31 4.56
N ASP A 16 38.98 -10.22 4.17
CA ASP A 16 38.65 -11.46 3.49
C ASP A 16 37.71 -12.27 4.41
N SER A 17 36.40 -12.09 4.24
CA SER A 17 35.41 -12.98 4.82
C SER A 17 35.38 -14.24 3.97
N GLN A 18 36.09 -15.27 4.39
CA GLN A 18 35.82 -16.64 3.99
C GLN A 18 34.39 -16.94 4.44
N LEU A 19 33.45 -16.91 3.49
CA LEU A 19 32.09 -17.40 3.65
C LEU A 19 32.18 -18.91 3.88
N GLY A 20 32.03 -19.30 5.13
CA GLY A 20 31.94 -20.69 5.55
C GLY A 20 30.67 -21.32 5.07
N GLY A 21 30.84 -22.38 4.34
CA GLY A 21 30.00 -23.51 4.01
C GLY A 21 28.47 -23.44 3.93
N ASN A 22 27.94 -23.68 2.75
CA ASN A 22 26.73 -24.43 2.45
C ASN A 22 25.37 -23.74 2.71
N GLU A 23 25.14 -22.54 2.16
CA GLU A 23 23.75 -22.11 1.98
C GLU A 23 23.60 -21.28 0.69
N MET A 24 22.44 -21.38 0.05
CA MET A 24 22.29 -21.08 -1.37
C MET A 24 22.03 -19.58 -1.59
N ALA A 25 23.07 -18.77 -1.69
CA ALA A 25 22.95 -17.41 -2.25
C ALA A 25 22.24 -17.45 -3.61
N ILE A 26 21.49 -16.42 -3.94
CA ILE A 26 20.87 -16.27 -5.26
C ILE A 26 21.62 -15.19 -6.03
N LEU A 27 22.07 -15.54 -7.22
CA LEU A 27 22.65 -14.61 -8.18
C LEU A 27 21.65 -14.35 -9.31
N ILE A 28 21.08 -13.13 -9.36
CA ILE A 28 20.29 -12.66 -10.50
C ILE A 28 21.27 -12.07 -11.51
N ARG A 29 21.32 -12.67 -12.72
CA ARG A 29 22.35 -12.39 -13.73
C ARG A 29 21.82 -11.66 -14.94
N GLY A 30 22.51 -10.62 -15.37
CA GLY A 30 22.38 -10.00 -16.70
C GLY A 30 21.13 -9.15 -16.90
N GLY A 31 20.37 -8.87 -15.84
CA GLY A 31 19.17 -8.06 -15.90
C GLY A 31 19.43 -6.57 -15.98
N THR A 32 18.40 -5.81 -16.32
CA THR A 32 18.40 -4.35 -16.16
C THR A 32 17.79 -4.01 -14.80
N VAL A 33 18.61 -3.57 -13.85
CA VAL A 33 18.13 -3.04 -12.57
C VAL A 33 17.36 -1.74 -12.81
N VAL A 34 16.16 -1.64 -12.26
CA VAL A 34 15.29 -0.45 -12.36
C VAL A 34 14.90 -0.01 -10.96
N ASP A 35 15.41 1.13 -10.55
CA ASP A 35 15.00 1.87 -9.34
C ASP A 35 14.09 3.05 -9.73
N ALA A 36 13.59 3.79 -8.76
CA ALA A 36 12.70 4.94 -8.98
C ALA A 36 13.35 6.11 -9.75
N ASP A 37 14.69 6.16 -9.82
CA ASP A 37 15.46 7.29 -10.36
C ASP A 37 16.48 6.90 -11.42
N ARG A 38 16.80 5.62 -11.58
CA ARG A 38 17.82 5.14 -12.50
C ARG A 38 17.55 3.72 -13.01
N SER A 39 18.15 3.41 -14.17
CA SER A 39 18.16 2.06 -14.74
C SER A 39 19.56 1.76 -15.28
N TYR A 40 20.08 0.55 -15.03
CA TYR A 40 21.41 0.13 -15.46
C TYR A 40 21.51 -1.40 -15.50
N ARG A 41 22.41 -1.94 -16.33
CA ARG A 41 22.66 -3.40 -16.37
C ARG A 41 23.58 -3.80 -15.24
N ALA A 42 23.20 -4.83 -14.50
CA ALA A 42 24.03 -5.41 -13.44
C ALA A 42 23.56 -6.80 -13.06
N ASP A 43 24.50 -7.56 -12.49
CA ASP A 43 24.20 -8.74 -11.67
C ASP A 43 23.90 -8.32 -10.24
N VAL A 44 22.99 -9.05 -9.57
CA VAL A 44 22.62 -8.81 -8.17
C VAL A 44 22.78 -10.10 -7.38
N LEU A 45 23.67 -10.09 -6.39
CA LEU A 45 23.90 -11.21 -5.47
C LEU A 45 23.13 -10.99 -4.18
N CYS A 46 22.33 -11.95 -3.79
CA CYS A 46 21.49 -11.96 -2.59
C CYS A 46 21.93 -13.04 -1.62
N ALA A 47 21.94 -12.70 -0.32
CA ALA A 47 22.12 -13.67 0.76
C ALA A 47 20.88 -14.56 0.91
N ASP A 48 21.08 -15.78 1.39
CA ASP A 48 20.00 -16.64 1.87
C ASP A 48 19.27 -15.99 3.07
N PRO A 49 17.98 -16.28 3.29
CA PRO A 49 17.22 -15.80 4.45
C PRO A 49 17.89 -16.09 5.82
N GLN A 50 18.61 -17.20 5.95
CA GLN A 50 19.31 -17.56 7.19
C GLN A 50 20.53 -16.66 7.43
N ASP A 51 21.15 -16.17 6.35
CA ASP A 51 22.27 -15.21 6.37
C ASP A 51 21.80 -13.74 6.30
N GLY A 52 20.57 -13.47 6.69
CA GLY A 52 20.00 -12.13 6.80
C GLY A 52 19.12 -11.71 5.63
N GLY A 53 19.17 -12.39 4.48
CA GLY A 53 18.29 -12.16 3.35
C GLY A 53 18.42 -10.77 2.73
N THR A 54 19.65 -10.27 2.59
CA THR A 54 19.96 -8.93 2.06
C THR A 54 20.67 -8.98 0.72
N ILE A 55 20.67 -7.87 -0.01
CA ILE A 55 21.48 -7.69 -1.21
C ILE A 55 22.94 -7.53 -0.78
N LEU A 56 23.82 -8.45 -1.19
CA LEU A 56 25.22 -8.48 -0.84
C LEU A 56 26.10 -7.66 -1.79
N GLN A 57 25.82 -7.77 -3.10
CA GLN A 57 26.64 -7.14 -4.13
C GLN A 57 25.80 -6.79 -5.35
N ILE A 58 26.14 -5.68 -5.99
CA ILE A 58 25.61 -5.27 -7.29
C ILE A 58 26.83 -4.86 -8.12
N ALA A 59 27.04 -5.50 -9.27
CA ALA A 59 28.15 -5.19 -10.16
C ALA A 59 27.77 -5.55 -11.61
N GLU A 60 28.51 -5.02 -12.59
CA GLU A 60 28.32 -5.33 -14.01
C GLU A 60 28.41 -6.84 -14.29
N ARG A 61 29.28 -7.53 -13.55
CA ARG A 61 29.42 -8.98 -13.56
C ARG A 61 29.86 -9.50 -12.19
N ILE A 62 29.21 -10.59 -11.76
CA ILE A 62 29.54 -11.29 -10.52
C ILE A 62 29.78 -12.77 -10.84
N ASP A 63 30.90 -13.31 -10.39
CA ASP A 63 31.16 -14.75 -10.45
C ASP A 63 30.25 -15.44 -9.40
N ALA A 64 29.49 -16.45 -9.85
CA ALA A 64 28.58 -17.15 -8.98
C ALA A 64 29.35 -17.85 -7.84
N PRO A 65 29.02 -17.58 -6.56
CA PRO A 65 29.56 -18.36 -5.45
C PRO A 65 29.26 -19.85 -5.63
N ALA A 66 30.11 -20.70 -5.08
CA ALA A 66 29.88 -22.15 -5.12
C ALA A 66 28.55 -22.51 -4.46
N GLY A 67 27.70 -23.23 -5.15
CA GLY A 67 26.36 -23.61 -4.66
C GLY A 67 25.27 -22.56 -4.84
N ALA A 68 25.57 -21.38 -5.35
CA ALA A 68 24.55 -20.36 -5.59
C ALA A 68 23.53 -20.78 -6.68
N THR A 69 22.27 -20.49 -6.45
CA THR A 69 21.24 -20.56 -7.48
C THR A 69 21.38 -19.36 -8.41
N VAL A 70 21.47 -19.61 -9.73
CA VAL A 70 21.55 -18.52 -10.72
C VAL A 70 20.18 -18.36 -11.40
N VAL A 71 19.63 -17.16 -11.29
CA VAL A 71 18.43 -16.73 -12.01
C VAL A 71 18.88 -15.92 -13.21
N ASP A 72 18.59 -16.39 -14.43
CA ASP A 72 18.86 -15.65 -15.65
C ASP A 72 17.81 -14.57 -15.89
N ALA A 73 18.23 -13.32 -15.87
CA ALA A 73 17.39 -12.14 -16.07
C ALA A 73 17.72 -11.37 -17.37
N HIS A 74 18.39 -12.01 -18.35
CA HIS A 74 18.65 -11.37 -19.65
C HIS A 74 17.34 -10.89 -20.28
N ASP A 75 17.36 -9.65 -20.79
CA ASP A 75 16.21 -8.96 -21.37
C ASP A 75 15.01 -8.75 -20.41
N GLN A 76 15.23 -8.95 -19.11
CA GLN A 76 14.26 -8.71 -18.05
C GLN A 76 14.72 -7.56 -17.14
N TYR A 77 13.76 -7.02 -16.38
CA TYR A 77 14.03 -6.04 -15.35
C TYR A 77 14.21 -6.69 -13.97
N VAL A 78 15.11 -6.12 -13.17
CA VAL A 78 15.26 -6.46 -11.76
C VAL A 78 14.83 -5.24 -10.95
N MET A 79 13.71 -5.35 -10.27
CA MET A 79 13.07 -4.25 -9.54
C MET A 79 12.96 -4.58 -8.05
N PRO A 80 12.89 -3.56 -7.16
CA PRO A 80 12.49 -3.83 -5.78
C PRO A 80 11.09 -4.41 -5.76
N GLY A 81 10.85 -5.34 -4.86
CA GLY A 81 9.54 -5.94 -4.66
C GLY A 81 8.46 -4.90 -4.38
N GLY A 82 7.26 -5.13 -4.89
CA GLY A 82 6.11 -4.27 -4.66
C GLY A 82 5.76 -4.19 -3.17
N ILE A 83 5.41 -3.00 -2.72
CA ILE A 83 4.85 -2.76 -1.38
C ILE A 83 3.39 -2.37 -1.56
N ASP A 84 2.49 -3.15 -0.97
CA ASP A 84 1.07 -2.82 -0.95
C ASP A 84 0.70 -2.20 0.41
N PRO A 85 0.54 -0.88 0.50
CA PRO A 85 0.28 -0.21 1.77
C PRO A 85 -1.20 -0.26 2.20
N HIS A 86 -2.05 -1.08 1.55
CA HIS A 86 -3.48 -1.11 1.83
C HIS A 86 -4.09 -2.48 1.56
N THR A 87 -4.17 -3.31 2.60
CA THR A 87 -4.82 -4.62 2.56
C THR A 87 -5.68 -4.86 3.79
N HIS A 88 -6.61 -5.82 3.69
CA HIS A 88 -7.54 -6.22 4.74
C HIS A 88 -7.67 -7.74 4.81
N MET A 89 -6.57 -8.40 5.22
CA MET A 89 -6.54 -9.86 5.34
C MET A 89 -7.34 -10.34 6.56
N GLU A 90 -8.15 -11.38 6.40
CA GLU A 90 -9.00 -11.93 7.47
C GLU A 90 -9.94 -10.93 8.16
N LEU A 91 -10.25 -9.80 7.52
CA LEU A 91 -11.03 -8.75 8.15
C LEU A 91 -12.46 -9.20 8.46
N PRO A 92 -12.90 -9.19 9.74
CA PRO A 92 -14.32 -9.29 10.09
C PRO A 92 -15.04 -8.00 9.68
N PHE A 93 -15.94 -8.08 8.69
CA PHE A 93 -16.59 -6.90 8.13
C PHE A 93 -18.01 -7.20 7.65
N MET A 94 -18.96 -6.33 7.95
CA MET A 94 -20.36 -6.41 7.49
C MET A 94 -21.02 -7.78 7.76
N GLY A 95 -20.70 -8.43 8.88
CA GLY A 95 -21.32 -9.70 9.30
C GLY A 95 -20.70 -10.96 8.70
N THR A 96 -19.57 -10.82 8.02
CA THR A 96 -18.76 -11.93 7.49
C THR A 96 -17.26 -11.65 7.71
N THR A 97 -16.39 -12.50 7.16
CA THR A 97 -14.93 -12.31 7.23
C THR A 97 -14.36 -12.40 5.81
N ALA A 98 -13.41 -11.54 5.48
CA ALA A 98 -12.69 -11.60 4.21
C ALA A 98 -12.10 -12.99 3.99
N SER A 99 -12.23 -13.53 2.77
CA SER A 99 -11.93 -14.93 2.47
C SER A 99 -10.44 -15.23 2.32
N ASP A 100 -9.60 -14.23 1.99
CA ASP A 100 -8.15 -14.37 2.09
C ASP A 100 -7.68 -14.16 3.53
N ASP A 101 -6.92 -15.12 4.03
CA ASP A 101 -6.16 -14.97 5.26
C ASP A 101 -4.77 -14.35 4.99
N PHE A 102 -4.01 -14.06 6.05
CA PHE A 102 -2.67 -13.48 5.90
C PHE A 102 -1.71 -14.38 5.10
N TYR A 103 -1.91 -15.70 5.09
CA TYR A 103 -1.10 -16.58 4.26
C TYR A 103 -1.54 -16.52 2.80
N SER A 104 -2.81 -16.80 2.52
CA SER A 104 -3.29 -16.89 1.14
C SER A 104 -3.16 -15.56 0.38
N GLY A 105 -3.54 -14.45 1.01
CA GLY A 105 -3.43 -13.13 0.38
C GLY A 105 -1.97 -12.70 0.15
N THR A 106 -1.07 -12.95 1.11
CA THR A 106 0.36 -12.61 0.91
C THR A 106 1.05 -13.55 -0.06
N ALA A 107 0.67 -14.85 -0.11
CA ALA A 107 1.16 -15.79 -1.10
C ALA A 107 0.71 -15.40 -2.52
N ALA A 108 -0.56 -15.00 -2.69
CA ALA A 108 -1.06 -14.43 -3.94
C ALA A 108 -0.31 -13.14 -4.32
N GLY A 109 -0.03 -12.26 -3.37
CA GLY A 109 0.79 -11.07 -3.60
C GLY A 109 2.19 -11.39 -4.13
N LEU A 110 2.85 -12.41 -3.57
CA LEU A 110 4.18 -12.86 -4.01
C LEU A 110 4.17 -13.36 -5.45
N SER A 111 3.12 -14.05 -5.90
CA SER A 111 3.01 -14.51 -7.31
C SER A 111 2.89 -13.32 -8.28
N GLY A 112 2.37 -12.18 -7.81
CA GLY A 112 2.25 -10.93 -8.57
C GLY A 112 3.42 -9.96 -8.40
N GLY A 113 4.45 -10.29 -7.60
CA GLY A 113 5.60 -9.42 -7.36
C GLY A 113 5.47 -8.48 -6.15
N THR A 114 4.44 -8.62 -5.33
CA THR A 114 4.28 -7.85 -4.08
C THR A 114 4.94 -8.60 -2.93
N THR A 115 5.98 -8.03 -2.33
CA THR A 115 6.81 -8.68 -1.29
C THR A 115 6.57 -8.16 0.12
N SER A 116 5.81 -7.09 0.26
CA SER A 116 5.47 -6.53 1.57
C SER A 116 4.07 -5.92 1.54
N ILE A 117 3.35 -6.04 2.65
CA ILE A 117 2.04 -5.41 2.83
C ILE A 117 2.02 -4.52 4.09
N ILE A 118 1.14 -3.52 4.12
CA ILE A 118 0.76 -2.83 5.35
C ILE A 118 -0.76 -2.97 5.49
N ASP A 119 -1.18 -3.83 6.42
CA ASP A 119 -2.57 -4.17 6.65
C ASP A 119 -3.23 -3.25 7.68
N PHE A 120 -4.55 -3.27 7.78
CA PHE A 120 -5.30 -2.41 8.69
C PHE A 120 -5.88 -3.19 9.87
N VAL A 121 -5.41 -2.88 11.06
CA VAL A 121 -6.06 -3.27 12.31
C VAL A 121 -7.30 -2.40 12.51
N ILE A 122 -8.48 -2.99 12.49
CA ILE A 122 -9.76 -2.26 12.66
C ILE A 122 -10.44 -2.76 13.95
N PRO A 123 -10.28 -2.03 15.06
CA PRO A 123 -10.90 -2.40 16.32
C PRO A 123 -12.43 -2.45 16.23
N SER A 124 -13.04 -3.42 16.89
CA SER A 124 -14.48 -3.42 17.15
C SER A 124 -14.88 -2.17 17.97
N PRO A 125 -16.15 -1.74 17.95
CA PRO A 125 -16.58 -0.57 18.71
C PRO A 125 -16.12 -0.62 20.18
N LYS A 126 -15.31 0.36 20.59
CA LYS A 126 -14.70 0.49 21.92
C LYS A 126 -13.73 -0.63 22.34
N GLN A 127 -13.29 -1.49 21.44
CA GLN A 127 -12.19 -2.41 21.72
C GLN A 127 -10.89 -1.61 21.89
N PRO A 128 -10.10 -1.82 22.95
CA PRO A 128 -8.81 -1.15 23.12
C PRO A 128 -7.90 -1.38 21.91
N LEU A 129 -7.19 -0.33 21.45
CA LEU A 129 -6.34 -0.42 20.26
C LEU A 129 -5.26 -1.50 20.42
N MET A 130 -4.71 -1.63 21.63
CA MET A 130 -3.69 -2.63 21.91
C MET A 130 -4.22 -4.06 21.84
N ASP A 131 -5.49 -4.30 22.21
CA ASP A 131 -6.08 -5.64 22.13
C ASP A 131 -6.33 -6.03 20.67
N ALA A 132 -6.90 -5.14 19.87
CA ALA A 132 -7.06 -5.35 18.43
C ALA A 132 -5.69 -5.56 17.75
N PHE A 133 -4.67 -4.76 18.09
CA PHE A 133 -3.33 -4.93 17.54
C PHE A 133 -2.74 -6.32 17.83
N ARG A 134 -2.90 -6.83 19.07
CA ARG A 134 -2.42 -8.18 19.43
C ARG A 134 -3.16 -9.27 18.66
N GLU A 135 -4.46 -9.12 18.45
CA GLU A 135 -5.28 -10.04 17.66
C GLU A 135 -4.80 -10.13 16.23
N TRP A 136 -4.65 -8.98 15.53
CA TRP A 136 -4.12 -8.93 14.16
C TRP A 136 -2.68 -9.46 14.07
N ARG A 137 -1.86 -9.15 15.07
CA ARG A 137 -0.49 -9.70 15.14
C ARG A 137 -0.49 -11.22 15.19
N GLY A 138 -1.40 -11.82 15.95
CA GLY A 138 -1.56 -13.27 16.00
C GLY A 138 -2.01 -13.85 14.67
N TRP A 139 -2.97 -13.22 13.98
CA TRP A 139 -3.40 -13.67 12.66
C TRP A 139 -2.29 -13.58 11.62
N ALA A 140 -1.51 -12.51 11.66
CA ALA A 140 -0.45 -12.25 10.69
C ALA A 140 0.82 -13.11 10.85
N GLU A 141 0.95 -13.90 11.92
CA GLU A 141 2.07 -14.84 12.10
C GLU A 141 2.18 -15.89 10.97
N LYS A 142 1.07 -16.14 10.26
CA LYS A 142 1.04 -17.03 9.10
C LYS A 142 1.45 -16.37 7.78
N SER A 143 1.71 -15.07 7.74
CA SER A 143 2.05 -14.33 6.52
C SER A 143 3.26 -14.94 5.80
N ALA A 144 3.18 -15.05 4.47
CA ALA A 144 4.29 -15.52 3.65
C ALA A 144 5.26 -14.39 3.24
N SER A 145 4.80 -13.14 3.21
CA SER A 145 5.61 -11.95 2.97
C SER A 145 5.73 -11.07 4.21
N ASP A 146 6.68 -10.15 4.21
CA ASP A 146 6.84 -9.18 5.28
C ASP A 146 5.61 -8.27 5.39
N TYR A 147 5.24 -7.89 6.62
CA TYR A 147 4.01 -7.14 6.88
C TYR A 147 4.16 -6.10 7.99
N GLY A 148 3.40 -5.03 7.87
CA GLY A 148 3.24 -4.00 8.89
C GLY A 148 1.76 -3.70 9.12
N PHE A 149 1.47 -2.74 10.02
CA PHE A 149 0.09 -2.35 10.30
C PHE A 149 -0.12 -0.84 10.33
N HIS A 150 -1.27 -0.43 9.81
CA HIS A 150 -1.98 0.78 10.24
C HIS A 150 -2.97 0.39 11.35
N VAL A 151 -3.25 1.28 12.29
CA VAL A 151 -4.27 1.02 13.31
C VAL A 151 -5.39 2.04 13.18
N ALA A 152 -6.65 1.59 13.11
CA ALA A 152 -7.78 2.48 12.97
C ALA A 152 -8.16 3.11 14.33
N VAL A 153 -8.53 4.40 14.28
CA VAL A 153 -9.08 5.17 15.40
C VAL A 153 -10.53 5.49 15.07
N THR A 154 -11.46 4.80 15.75
CA THR A 154 -12.90 4.88 15.49
C THR A 154 -13.68 5.47 16.66
N TRP A 155 -13.02 5.75 17.76
CA TRP A 155 -13.52 6.52 18.90
C TRP A 155 -12.37 7.26 19.57
N TRP A 156 -12.67 8.12 20.57
CA TRP A 156 -11.65 8.87 21.29
C TRP A 156 -11.91 8.92 22.79
N ASP A 157 -10.88 8.60 23.57
CA ASP A 157 -10.75 8.86 25.00
C ASP A 157 -9.26 8.80 25.42
N ASP A 158 -9.00 8.94 26.71
CA ASP A 158 -7.63 8.88 27.26
C ASP A 158 -6.92 7.54 27.01
N SER A 159 -7.67 6.44 26.87
CA SER A 159 -7.07 5.13 26.58
C SER A 159 -6.55 5.07 25.15
N VAL A 160 -7.30 5.59 24.18
CA VAL A 160 -6.89 5.70 22.79
C VAL A 160 -5.64 6.58 22.67
N HIS A 161 -5.62 7.72 23.36
CA HIS A 161 -4.46 8.61 23.39
C HIS A 161 -3.20 7.90 23.92
N ARG A 162 -3.30 7.11 24.99
CA ARG A 162 -2.18 6.31 25.56
C ARG A 162 -1.75 5.21 24.61
N ASP A 163 -2.71 4.42 24.08
CA ASP A 163 -2.45 3.28 23.22
C ASP A 163 -1.76 3.70 21.92
N MET A 164 -2.15 4.82 21.29
CA MET A 164 -1.42 5.38 20.15
C MET A 164 0.06 5.60 20.48
N GLY A 165 0.36 6.12 21.67
CA GLY A 165 1.73 6.32 22.13
C GLY A 165 2.51 5.01 22.28
N THR A 166 1.89 3.97 22.84
CA THR A 166 2.48 2.63 22.99
C THR A 166 2.71 1.97 21.64
N LEU A 167 1.71 2.01 20.74
CA LEU A 167 1.80 1.48 19.38
C LEU A 167 2.97 2.08 18.60
N VAL A 168 3.17 3.39 18.70
CA VAL A 168 4.28 4.06 18.00
C VAL A 168 5.63 3.70 18.61
N ARG A 169 5.79 3.86 19.92
CA ARG A 169 7.11 3.76 20.58
C ARG A 169 7.60 2.33 20.74
N GLU A 170 6.70 1.38 21.03
CA GLU A 170 7.09 0.01 21.37
C GLU A 170 6.88 -0.96 20.20
N HIS A 171 5.82 -0.73 19.42
CA HIS A 171 5.44 -1.64 18.33
C HIS A 171 5.78 -1.12 16.94
N GLY A 172 6.20 0.14 16.78
CA GLY A 172 6.60 0.70 15.49
C GLY A 172 5.43 0.86 14.51
N VAL A 173 4.22 1.11 15.03
CA VAL A 173 3.06 1.53 14.22
C VAL A 173 3.15 3.03 14.03
N SER A 174 3.55 3.50 12.85
CA SER A 174 3.75 4.92 12.56
C SER A 174 2.66 5.54 11.68
N SER A 175 1.48 4.94 11.64
CA SER A 175 0.34 5.47 10.89
C SER A 175 -0.99 5.01 11.47
N PHE A 176 -2.00 5.91 11.47
CA PHE A 176 -3.32 5.67 12.03
C PHE A 176 -4.41 5.93 11.00
N LYS A 177 -5.38 5.02 10.90
CA LYS A 177 -6.49 5.08 9.93
C LYS A 177 -7.73 5.72 10.52
N HIS A 178 -8.39 6.54 9.70
CA HIS A 178 -9.67 7.17 10.01
C HIS A 178 -10.65 6.91 8.89
N PHE A 179 -11.87 6.52 9.23
CA PHE A 179 -12.97 6.35 8.29
C PHE A 179 -13.94 7.52 8.44
N MET A 180 -14.07 8.35 7.42
CA MET A 180 -15.09 9.42 7.41
C MET A 180 -16.45 8.91 6.89
N ALA A 181 -16.54 7.66 6.46
CA ALA A 181 -17.73 6.92 6.06
C ALA A 181 -18.14 5.86 7.12
N TYR A 182 -19.09 5.01 6.79
CA TYR A 182 -19.62 3.94 7.63
C TYR A 182 -20.29 4.43 8.92
N LYS A 183 -21.21 5.39 8.77
CA LYS A 183 -22.00 5.96 9.88
C LYS A 183 -22.67 4.86 10.72
N ASN A 184 -22.67 5.04 12.04
CA ASN A 184 -23.14 4.11 13.07
C ASN A 184 -22.30 2.83 13.22
N ALA A 185 -21.13 2.73 12.56
CA ALA A 185 -20.21 1.61 12.69
C ALA A 185 -18.82 2.10 13.12
N ILE A 186 -17.98 2.49 12.17
CA ILE A 186 -16.57 2.88 12.43
C ILE A 186 -16.27 4.33 12.01
N MET A 187 -17.29 5.15 11.73
CA MET A 187 -17.09 6.52 11.28
C MET A 187 -16.47 7.38 12.38
N ALA A 188 -15.35 8.02 12.06
CA ALA A 188 -14.73 9.07 12.85
C ALA A 188 -15.37 10.43 12.49
N ASP A 189 -15.87 11.15 13.48
CA ASP A 189 -16.32 12.53 13.35
C ASP A 189 -15.14 13.53 13.43
N ASP A 190 -15.43 14.81 13.30
CA ASP A 190 -14.41 15.85 13.32
C ASP A 190 -13.69 15.96 14.68
N GLU A 191 -14.35 15.63 15.80
CA GLU A 191 -13.71 15.58 17.11
C GLU A 191 -12.64 14.50 17.18
N ILE A 192 -12.94 13.28 16.71
CA ILE A 192 -11.99 12.17 16.62
C ILE A 192 -10.84 12.52 15.70
N LEU A 193 -11.12 13.12 14.52
CA LEU A 193 -10.09 13.52 13.56
C LEU A 193 -9.14 14.56 14.17
N VAL A 194 -9.66 15.61 14.80
CA VAL A 194 -8.83 16.67 15.42
C VAL A 194 -7.94 16.10 16.51
N ASN A 195 -8.50 15.31 17.43
CA ASN A 195 -7.74 14.72 18.54
C ASN A 195 -6.67 13.74 18.05
N SER A 196 -7.04 12.82 17.15
CA SER A 196 -6.11 11.81 16.64
C SER A 196 -5.02 12.41 15.74
N PHE A 197 -5.34 13.43 14.92
CA PHE A 197 -4.35 14.12 14.09
C PHE A 197 -3.36 14.91 14.96
N THR A 198 -3.85 15.59 16.00
CA THR A 198 -2.99 16.27 16.99
C THR A 198 -2.04 15.27 17.64
N ARG A 199 -2.57 14.14 18.09
CA ARG A 199 -1.75 13.09 18.70
C ARG A 199 -0.76 12.48 17.70
N SER A 200 -1.17 12.30 16.45
CA SER A 200 -0.29 11.80 15.38
C SER A 200 0.88 12.76 15.11
N LEU A 201 0.65 14.08 15.13
CA LEU A 201 1.73 15.07 14.99
C LEU A 201 2.74 14.97 16.14
N GLU A 202 2.28 14.86 17.38
CA GLU A 202 3.13 14.70 18.57
C GLU A 202 4.03 13.46 18.45
N LEU A 203 3.44 12.34 18.00
CA LEU A 203 4.11 11.05 17.87
C LEU A 203 4.98 10.93 16.62
N GLY A 204 4.81 11.80 15.62
CA GLY A 204 5.42 11.64 14.30
C GLY A 204 4.81 10.50 13.50
N ALA A 205 3.54 10.19 13.73
CA ALA A 205 2.78 9.17 13.01
C ALA A 205 1.88 9.79 11.94
N LEU A 206 1.66 9.10 10.82
CA LEU A 206 0.91 9.62 9.66
C LEU A 206 -0.58 9.27 9.74
N PRO A 207 -1.50 10.25 9.83
CA PRO A 207 -2.91 10.01 9.64
C PRO A 207 -3.20 9.55 8.20
N THR A 208 -3.94 8.46 8.05
CA THR A 208 -4.47 7.97 6.78
C THR A 208 -5.99 8.01 6.81
N VAL A 209 -6.65 8.40 5.72
CA VAL A 209 -8.08 8.73 5.73
C VAL A 209 -8.82 8.08 4.56
N HIS A 210 -9.84 7.27 4.89
CA HIS A 210 -10.92 6.93 3.97
C HIS A 210 -11.87 8.13 3.88
N ALA A 211 -11.81 8.85 2.78
CA ALA A 211 -12.44 10.14 2.63
C ALA A 211 -13.73 10.07 1.79
N GLU A 212 -14.82 9.62 2.39
CA GLU A 212 -16.18 9.76 1.88
C GLU A 212 -17.07 10.35 2.98
N ASN A 213 -17.94 11.31 2.66
CA ASN A 213 -18.87 11.92 3.61
C ASN A 213 -19.92 10.93 4.06
N GLY A 214 -19.74 10.34 5.25
CA GLY A 214 -20.57 9.27 5.77
C GLY A 214 -22.04 9.68 6.03
N GLU A 215 -22.30 10.95 6.33
CA GLU A 215 -23.69 11.45 6.48
C GLU A 215 -24.40 11.46 5.14
N LEU A 216 -23.77 12.04 4.10
CA LEU A 216 -24.36 12.08 2.76
C LEU A 216 -24.58 10.67 2.20
N VAL A 217 -23.55 9.79 2.31
CA VAL A 217 -23.67 8.39 1.87
C VAL A 217 -24.86 7.70 2.56
N PHE A 218 -25.00 7.84 3.88
CA PHE A 218 -26.07 7.22 4.64
C PHE A 218 -27.45 7.72 4.22
N GLN A 219 -27.62 9.02 3.99
CA GLN A 219 -28.91 9.58 3.57
C GLN A 219 -29.25 9.18 2.11
N LEU A 220 -28.25 9.15 1.22
CA LEU A 220 -28.44 8.69 -0.16
C LEU A 220 -28.82 7.21 -0.21
N GLN A 221 -28.18 6.35 0.60
CA GLN A 221 -28.56 4.94 0.72
C GLN A 221 -30.03 4.79 1.11
N LYS A 222 -30.48 5.51 2.15
CA LYS A 222 -31.89 5.51 2.59
C LYS A 222 -32.84 5.96 1.49
N ALA A 223 -32.50 7.03 0.79
CA ALA A 223 -33.31 7.57 -0.28
C ALA A 223 -33.46 6.61 -1.48
N LEU A 224 -32.37 5.90 -1.84
CA LEU A 224 -32.38 4.90 -2.90
C LEU A 224 -33.22 3.68 -2.54
N LEU A 225 -33.04 3.15 -1.32
CA LEU A 225 -33.85 2.03 -0.81
C LEU A 225 -35.35 2.39 -0.76
N ALA A 226 -35.71 3.60 -0.32
CA ALA A 226 -37.07 4.08 -0.29
C ALA A 226 -37.71 4.17 -1.70
N ARG A 227 -36.88 4.27 -2.74
CA ARG A 227 -37.28 4.25 -4.15
C ARG A 227 -37.32 2.84 -4.76
N GLY A 228 -37.07 1.80 -3.95
CA GLY A 228 -36.99 0.40 -4.38
C GLY A 228 -35.73 0.02 -5.14
N MET A 229 -34.67 0.83 -5.10
CA MET A 229 -33.37 0.53 -5.70
C MET A 229 -32.54 -0.29 -4.70
N THR A 230 -32.52 -1.59 -4.89
CA THR A 230 -31.90 -2.56 -3.95
C THR A 230 -30.68 -3.28 -4.51
N GLY A 231 -30.41 -3.15 -5.80
CA GLY A 231 -29.33 -3.85 -6.51
C GLY A 231 -27.97 -3.11 -6.46
N PRO A 232 -26.91 -3.76 -6.95
CA PRO A 232 -25.54 -3.20 -6.97
C PRO A 232 -25.43 -1.86 -7.70
N GLU A 233 -26.31 -1.58 -8.67
CA GLU A 233 -26.36 -0.32 -9.42
C GLU A 233 -26.64 0.90 -8.52
N ALA A 234 -27.25 0.69 -7.35
CA ALA A 234 -27.51 1.74 -6.38
C ALA A 234 -26.25 2.11 -5.56
N HIS A 235 -25.24 1.24 -5.53
CA HIS A 235 -24.03 1.47 -4.75
C HIS A 235 -23.27 2.73 -5.19
N PRO A 236 -22.87 2.92 -6.46
CA PRO A 236 -22.20 4.14 -6.90
C PRO A 236 -23.10 5.38 -6.80
N LEU A 237 -24.42 5.24 -6.97
CA LEU A 237 -25.38 6.35 -6.81
C LEU A 237 -25.47 6.85 -5.37
N SER A 238 -25.18 6.00 -4.38
CA SER A 238 -25.11 6.40 -2.97
C SER A 238 -23.77 7.04 -2.59
N ARG A 239 -22.78 7.00 -3.48
CA ARG A 239 -21.40 7.45 -3.28
C ARG A 239 -20.90 8.27 -4.48
N PRO A 240 -21.62 9.37 -4.85
CA PRO A 240 -21.18 10.20 -5.96
C PRO A 240 -19.82 10.85 -5.68
N PRO A 241 -19.09 11.31 -6.72
CA PRO A 241 -17.74 11.87 -6.59
C PRO A 241 -17.62 13.02 -5.57
N GLU A 242 -18.65 13.80 -5.43
CA GLU A 242 -18.71 14.96 -4.54
C GLU A 242 -18.58 14.57 -3.06
N VAL A 243 -19.06 13.37 -2.66
CA VAL A 243 -18.92 12.93 -1.26
C VAL A 243 -17.49 12.58 -0.92
N GLU A 244 -16.70 12.15 -1.90
CA GLU A 244 -15.27 11.90 -1.76
C GLU A 244 -14.48 13.22 -1.78
N GLY A 245 -14.75 14.10 -2.73
CA GLY A 245 -14.08 15.40 -2.83
C GLY A 245 -14.31 16.28 -1.60
N GLU A 246 -15.52 16.32 -1.04
CA GLU A 246 -15.84 17.05 0.19
C GLU A 246 -15.04 16.50 1.38
N ALA A 247 -15.10 15.18 1.60
CA ALA A 247 -14.46 14.56 2.74
C ALA A 247 -12.92 14.66 2.65
N ALA A 248 -12.34 14.48 1.47
CA ALA A 248 -10.90 14.68 1.25
C ALA A 248 -10.49 16.13 1.55
N ASN A 249 -11.25 17.12 1.06
CA ASN A 249 -10.98 18.52 1.37
C ASN A 249 -11.09 18.82 2.87
N ARG A 250 -12.09 18.29 3.57
CA ARG A 250 -12.28 18.48 5.01
C ARG A 250 -11.13 17.91 5.82
N ALA A 251 -10.72 16.66 5.55
CA ALA A 251 -9.57 16.04 6.20
C ALA A 251 -8.28 16.84 5.95
N ILE A 252 -8.05 17.30 4.72
CA ILE A 252 -6.88 18.12 4.36
C ILE A 252 -6.91 19.46 5.10
N ARG A 253 -8.06 20.15 5.23
CA ARG A 253 -8.16 21.44 5.96
C ARG A 253 -7.97 21.27 7.46
N ILE A 254 -8.47 20.18 8.06
CA ILE A 254 -8.17 19.83 9.46
C ILE A 254 -6.65 19.64 9.62
N ALA A 255 -6.04 18.82 8.76
CA ALA A 255 -4.60 18.58 8.80
C ALA A 255 -3.77 19.87 8.62
N GLN A 256 -4.21 20.78 7.73
CA GLN A 256 -3.57 22.07 7.50
C GLN A 256 -3.58 22.96 8.75
N VAL A 257 -4.72 23.07 9.43
CA VAL A 257 -4.86 23.89 10.66
C VAL A 257 -3.96 23.34 11.76
N LEU A 258 -3.91 22.00 11.91
CA LEU A 258 -3.08 21.32 12.90
C LEU A 258 -1.59 21.26 12.51
N GLY A 259 -1.26 21.49 11.23
CA GLY A 259 0.11 21.41 10.72
C GLY A 259 0.64 19.96 10.62
N VAL A 260 -0.24 18.97 10.46
CA VAL A 260 0.10 17.56 10.33
C VAL A 260 0.05 17.11 8.87
N PRO A 261 1.00 16.28 8.39
CA PRO A 261 0.85 15.59 7.10
C PRO A 261 -0.36 14.65 7.09
N VAL A 262 -0.96 14.42 5.94
CA VAL A 262 -2.11 13.50 5.80
C VAL A 262 -2.00 12.66 4.54
N TYR A 263 -2.50 11.43 4.59
CA TYR A 263 -2.52 10.48 3.48
C TYR A 263 -3.97 10.09 3.16
N ILE A 264 -4.41 10.39 1.95
CA ILE A 264 -5.74 10.01 1.45
C ILE A 264 -5.61 8.67 0.74
N VAL A 265 -6.27 7.64 1.28
CA VAL A 265 -6.23 6.28 0.71
C VAL A 265 -7.20 6.16 -0.46
N HIS A 266 -6.97 5.19 -1.36
CA HIS A 266 -7.88 4.76 -2.45
C HIS A 266 -8.66 5.90 -3.15
N VAL A 267 -7.98 6.97 -3.55
CA VAL A 267 -8.58 8.07 -4.32
C VAL A 267 -9.22 7.52 -5.60
N SER A 268 -10.50 7.78 -5.81
CA SER A 268 -11.27 7.28 -6.96
C SER A 268 -11.86 8.39 -7.84
N ALA A 269 -12.09 9.58 -7.27
CA ALA A 269 -12.77 10.68 -7.94
C ALA A 269 -11.80 11.80 -8.33
N LYS A 270 -12.08 12.43 -9.49
CA LYS A 270 -11.38 13.66 -9.93
C LYS A 270 -11.47 14.76 -8.87
N ASP A 271 -12.62 14.88 -8.19
CA ASP A 271 -12.88 15.86 -7.14
C ASP A 271 -11.85 15.76 -6.00
N ALA A 272 -11.50 14.53 -5.60
CA ALA A 272 -10.46 14.30 -4.60
C ALA A 272 -9.06 14.59 -5.15
N VAL A 273 -8.76 14.24 -6.41
CA VAL A 273 -7.49 14.62 -7.08
C VAL A 273 -7.33 16.13 -7.11
N ASP A 274 -8.38 16.89 -7.44
CA ASP A 274 -8.34 18.33 -7.56
C ASP A 274 -8.03 19.00 -6.19
N VAL A 275 -8.64 18.53 -5.09
CA VAL A 275 -8.35 19.09 -3.75
C VAL A 275 -6.97 18.71 -3.23
N ILE A 276 -6.47 17.50 -3.52
CA ILE A 276 -5.10 17.09 -3.21
C ILE A 276 -4.11 17.97 -3.98
N THR A 277 -4.32 18.14 -5.29
CA THR A 277 -3.47 18.97 -6.17
C THR A 277 -3.38 20.40 -5.67
N ARG A 278 -4.53 21.02 -5.34
CA ARG A 278 -4.58 22.36 -4.78
C ARG A 278 -3.80 22.46 -3.47
N ALA A 279 -4.04 21.54 -2.53
CA ALA A 279 -3.38 21.54 -1.24
C ALA A 279 -1.85 21.42 -1.39
N ARG A 280 -1.38 20.56 -2.28
CA ARG A 280 0.05 20.39 -2.56
C ARG A 280 0.67 21.62 -3.21
N SER A 281 -0.06 22.31 -4.11
CA SER A 281 0.39 23.57 -4.70
C SER A 281 0.47 24.70 -3.67
N GLU A 282 -0.32 24.63 -2.58
CA GLU A 282 -0.22 25.50 -1.41
C GLU A 282 0.94 25.12 -0.45
N GLY A 283 1.72 24.07 -0.76
CA GLY A 283 2.86 23.59 0.02
C GLY A 283 2.52 22.63 1.15
N LEU A 284 1.28 22.13 1.21
CA LEU A 284 0.87 21.16 2.22
C LEU A 284 1.43 19.76 1.94
N ARG A 285 1.71 19.01 2.99
CA ARG A 285 2.18 17.62 2.92
C ARG A 285 0.99 16.67 2.86
N VAL A 286 0.43 16.53 1.67
CA VAL A 286 -0.69 15.63 1.38
C VAL A 286 -0.20 14.54 0.46
N PHE A 287 -0.46 13.29 0.82
CA PHE A 287 -0.19 12.12 -0.02
C PHE A 287 -1.52 11.54 -0.52
N GLY A 288 -1.51 10.96 -1.70
CA GLY A 288 -2.67 10.29 -2.29
C GLY A 288 -2.29 8.93 -2.84
N GLU A 289 -3.18 7.98 -2.66
CA GLU A 289 -3.09 6.59 -3.11
C GLU A 289 -4.18 6.31 -4.14
N VAL A 290 -3.89 5.45 -5.12
CA VAL A 290 -4.88 5.01 -6.10
C VAL A 290 -4.82 3.49 -6.27
N LEU A 291 -5.96 2.87 -6.56
CA LEU A 291 -6.05 1.43 -6.79
C LEU A 291 -6.05 1.11 -8.29
N PRO A 292 -5.46 -0.03 -8.72
CA PRO A 292 -5.48 -0.46 -10.12
C PRO A 292 -6.90 -0.52 -10.69
N GLY A 293 -7.85 -1.05 -9.90
CA GLY A 293 -9.25 -1.10 -10.33
C GLY A 293 -9.85 0.27 -10.66
N HIS A 294 -9.56 1.29 -9.84
CA HIS A 294 -10.02 2.66 -10.11
C HIS A 294 -9.36 3.30 -11.34
N LEU A 295 -8.23 2.78 -11.79
CA LEU A 295 -7.55 3.24 -13.02
C LEU A 295 -8.09 2.62 -14.30
N VAL A 296 -8.68 1.41 -14.24
CA VAL A 296 -8.97 0.64 -15.45
C VAL A 296 -10.42 0.15 -15.56
N ILE A 297 -11.15 -0.03 -14.44
CA ILE A 297 -12.53 -0.54 -14.45
C ILE A 297 -13.52 0.62 -14.55
N ASP A 298 -14.51 0.46 -15.45
CA ASP A 298 -15.58 1.43 -15.65
C ASP A 298 -16.77 1.15 -14.73
N GLU A 299 -17.47 2.19 -14.29
CA GLU A 299 -18.68 2.08 -13.45
C GLU A 299 -19.82 1.29 -14.10
N ALA A 300 -19.75 1.05 -15.41
CA ALA A 300 -20.73 0.22 -16.13
C ALA A 300 -20.85 -1.19 -15.56
N VAL A 301 -19.82 -1.70 -14.87
CA VAL A 301 -19.81 -3.02 -14.20
C VAL A 301 -20.96 -3.19 -13.20
N TYR A 302 -21.42 -2.11 -12.57
CA TYR A 302 -22.54 -2.15 -11.63
C TYR A 302 -23.90 -2.35 -12.30
N ARG A 303 -23.96 -2.17 -13.63
CA ARG A 303 -25.17 -2.37 -14.46
C ARG A 303 -25.15 -3.70 -15.24
N ASP A 304 -24.22 -4.62 -14.91
CA ASP A 304 -24.21 -5.96 -15.48
C ASP A 304 -25.54 -6.65 -15.15
N PRO A 305 -26.23 -7.26 -16.16
CA PRO A 305 -27.50 -7.98 -15.94
C PRO A 305 -27.36 -9.19 -15.01
N ASP A 306 -26.17 -9.75 -14.88
CA ASP A 306 -25.88 -10.75 -13.85
C ASP A 306 -25.58 -10.07 -12.52
N TRP A 307 -26.51 -10.21 -11.58
CA TRP A 307 -26.39 -9.62 -10.25
C TRP A 307 -25.09 -10.02 -9.55
N THR A 308 -24.64 -11.27 -9.70
CA THR A 308 -23.44 -11.78 -9.06
C THR A 308 -22.19 -11.08 -9.59
N ARG A 309 -22.09 -10.87 -10.91
CA ARG A 309 -20.99 -10.12 -11.51
C ARG A 309 -21.02 -8.64 -11.10
N ALA A 310 -22.20 -8.02 -11.09
CA ALA A 310 -22.30 -6.64 -10.61
C ALA A 310 -21.91 -6.51 -9.13
N ALA A 311 -22.39 -7.40 -8.26
CA ALA A 311 -22.09 -7.40 -6.84
C ALA A 311 -20.60 -7.69 -6.55
N ALA A 312 -19.93 -8.49 -7.38
CA ALA A 312 -18.50 -8.77 -7.28
C ALA A 312 -17.64 -7.48 -7.28
N HIS A 313 -18.10 -6.44 -7.99
CA HIS A 313 -17.40 -5.15 -8.10
C HIS A 313 -17.74 -4.15 -6.99
N VAL A 314 -18.63 -4.50 -6.04
CA VAL A 314 -19.00 -3.59 -4.95
C VAL A 314 -17.86 -3.44 -3.96
N MET A 315 -17.28 -2.23 -3.94
CA MET A 315 -16.25 -1.76 -3.01
C MET A 315 -16.44 -0.25 -2.74
N SER A 316 -15.77 0.28 -1.74
CA SER A 316 -15.88 1.71 -1.36
C SER A 316 -14.51 2.36 -1.25
N PRO A 317 -14.26 3.45 -2.02
CA PRO A 317 -15.13 4.07 -3.01
C PRO A 317 -15.41 3.19 -4.22
N PRO A 318 -16.52 3.42 -4.97
CA PRO A 318 -16.85 2.62 -6.15
C PRO A 318 -15.96 2.95 -7.36
N PHE A 319 -15.94 2.06 -8.35
CA PHE A 319 -15.40 2.36 -9.68
C PHE A 319 -16.14 3.49 -10.34
N ARG A 320 -15.46 4.28 -11.18
CA ARG A 320 -15.95 5.52 -11.75
C ARG A 320 -15.90 5.53 -13.27
N SER A 321 -16.54 6.54 -13.87
CA SER A 321 -16.50 6.82 -15.31
C SER A 321 -15.08 7.17 -15.82
N ALA A 322 -14.92 7.21 -17.15
CA ALA A 322 -13.65 7.48 -17.80
C ALA A 322 -12.99 8.80 -17.38
N GLU A 323 -13.78 9.85 -17.11
CA GLU A 323 -13.27 11.17 -16.69
C GLU A 323 -12.44 11.06 -15.41
N HIS A 324 -12.95 10.34 -14.42
CA HIS A 324 -12.26 10.13 -13.13
C HIS A 324 -11.00 9.28 -13.32
N ARG A 325 -11.08 8.20 -14.09
CA ARG A 325 -9.92 7.34 -14.39
C ARG A 325 -8.78 8.12 -15.04
N GLU A 326 -9.09 8.97 -16.02
CA GLU A 326 -8.07 9.81 -16.66
C GLU A 326 -7.51 10.88 -15.71
N ALA A 327 -8.30 11.38 -14.76
CA ALA A 327 -7.80 12.29 -13.72
C ALA A 327 -6.82 11.58 -12.77
N LEU A 328 -7.10 10.33 -12.39
CA LEU A 328 -6.20 9.51 -11.57
C LEU A 328 -4.87 9.23 -12.27
N TRP A 329 -4.90 8.85 -13.57
CA TRP A 329 -3.67 8.67 -14.36
C TRP A 329 -2.84 9.95 -14.43
N ARG A 330 -3.48 11.10 -14.70
CA ARG A 330 -2.78 12.39 -14.68
C ARG A 330 -2.19 12.71 -13.31
N GLY A 331 -2.91 12.36 -12.24
CA GLY A 331 -2.43 12.50 -10.86
C GLY A 331 -1.15 11.71 -10.57
N LEU A 332 -1.05 10.47 -11.07
CA LEU A 332 0.15 9.64 -10.97
C LEU A 332 1.30 10.21 -11.81
N GLN A 333 1.03 10.56 -13.08
CA GLN A 333 2.02 11.13 -14.01
C GLN A 333 2.63 12.44 -13.49
N SER A 334 1.82 13.29 -12.89
CA SER A 334 2.26 14.59 -12.35
C SER A 334 2.84 14.52 -10.94
N GLY A 335 2.81 13.35 -10.30
CA GLY A 335 3.26 13.17 -8.92
C GLY A 335 2.32 13.80 -7.87
N GLN A 336 1.08 14.10 -8.23
CA GLN A 336 0.05 14.54 -7.26
C GLN A 336 -0.51 13.37 -6.46
N LEU A 337 -0.60 12.19 -7.09
CA LEU A 337 -0.80 10.91 -6.43
C LEU A 337 0.54 10.16 -6.34
N HIS A 338 0.75 9.43 -5.25
CA HIS A 338 2.10 8.97 -4.88
C HIS A 338 2.28 7.48 -4.96
N THR A 339 1.26 6.72 -4.58
CA THR A 339 1.34 5.28 -4.38
C THR A 339 0.19 4.58 -5.05
N THR A 340 0.42 3.32 -5.35
CA THR A 340 -0.64 2.39 -5.72
C THR A 340 -0.75 1.30 -4.67
N ALA A 341 -1.96 0.96 -4.30
CA ALA A 341 -2.31 -0.09 -3.36
C ALA A 341 -3.46 -0.94 -3.92
N THR A 342 -4.01 -1.85 -3.16
CA THR A 342 -5.11 -2.69 -3.67
C THR A 342 -6.41 -2.55 -2.91
N ASP A 343 -6.37 -2.17 -1.64
CA ASP A 343 -7.52 -2.29 -0.75
C ASP A 343 -8.08 -3.72 -0.77
N HIS A 344 -7.16 -4.70 -0.84
CA HIS A 344 -7.49 -6.11 -1.00
C HIS A 344 -8.32 -6.60 0.18
N CYS A 345 -9.60 -6.82 -0.08
CA CYS A 345 -10.58 -7.27 0.89
C CYS A 345 -11.61 -8.12 0.14
N VAL A 346 -11.42 -9.43 0.09
CA VAL A 346 -12.19 -10.31 -0.80
C VAL A 346 -13.31 -11.03 -0.08
N PHE A 347 -14.47 -11.13 -0.76
CA PHE A 347 -15.65 -11.84 -0.30
C PHE A 347 -16.22 -12.67 -1.45
N CYS A 348 -16.40 -13.97 -1.26
CA CYS A 348 -16.97 -14.86 -2.27
C CYS A 348 -18.40 -14.45 -2.66
N ALA A 349 -18.88 -14.93 -3.80
CA ALA A 349 -20.23 -14.65 -4.32
C ALA A 349 -21.33 -14.97 -3.29
N SER A 350 -21.18 -16.05 -2.50
CA SER A 350 -22.10 -16.40 -1.42
C SER A 350 -22.17 -15.34 -0.31
N GLN A 351 -21.03 -14.72 0.02
CA GLN A 351 -20.96 -13.63 1.00
C GLN A 351 -21.54 -12.34 0.42
N LYS A 352 -21.22 -11.98 -0.84
CA LYS A 352 -21.83 -10.83 -1.53
C LYS A 352 -23.35 -10.97 -1.60
N ALA A 353 -23.88 -12.19 -1.74
CA ALA A 353 -25.33 -12.46 -1.80
C ALA A 353 -26.09 -12.10 -0.50
N MET A 354 -25.43 -11.84 0.62
CA MET A 354 -26.06 -11.27 1.82
C MET A 354 -26.78 -9.96 1.54
N GLY A 355 -26.33 -9.19 0.55
CA GLY A 355 -26.94 -7.95 0.10
C GLY A 355 -27.90 -8.07 -1.07
N ARG A 356 -28.41 -9.26 -1.42
CA ARG A 356 -29.23 -9.45 -2.63
C ARG A 356 -30.48 -8.60 -2.69
N ASN A 357 -31.09 -8.34 -1.54
CA ASN A 357 -32.32 -7.54 -1.42
C ASN A 357 -32.08 -6.15 -0.82
N ASP A 358 -30.83 -5.80 -0.53
CA ASP A 358 -30.43 -4.54 0.08
C ASP A 358 -28.95 -4.30 -0.21
N PHE A 359 -28.66 -3.48 -1.23
CA PHE A 359 -27.29 -3.24 -1.69
C PHE A 359 -26.36 -2.72 -0.58
N THR A 360 -26.91 -2.09 0.46
CA THR A 360 -26.12 -1.60 1.59
C THR A 360 -25.53 -2.72 2.47
N LYS A 361 -25.99 -3.96 2.26
CA LYS A 361 -25.53 -5.18 2.94
C LYS A 361 -24.59 -6.04 2.09
N ILE A 362 -24.28 -5.64 0.87
CA ILE A 362 -23.26 -6.29 0.06
C ILE A 362 -21.91 -5.99 0.72
N PRO A 363 -21.16 -6.98 1.22
CA PRO A 363 -19.83 -6.73 1.77
C PRO A 363 -18.94 -5.99 0.76
N ASN A 364 -18.44 -4.81 1.14
CA ASN A 364 -17.65 -3.97 0.27
C ASN A 364 -16.20 -4.47 0.25
N GLY A 365 -15.67 -4.74 -0.92
CA GLY A 365 -14.27 -5.14 -1.11
C GLY A 365 -14.05 -5.98 -2.35
N CYS A 366 -12.89 -5.83 -2.94
CA CYS A 366 -12.43 -6.51 -4.15
C CYS A 366 -11.01 -7.05 -3.98
N GLY A 367 -10.63 -8.00 -4.82
CA GLY A 367 -9.26 -8.49 -4.91
C GLY A 367 -8.37 -7.59 -5.78
N GLY A 368 -7.07 -7.75 -5.67
CA GLY A 368 -6.12 -6.99 -6.48
C GLY A 368 -4.64 -7.24 -6.16
N VAL A 369 -4.31 -7.82 -5.01
CA VAL A 369 -2.93 -7.95 -4.53
C VAL A 369 -2.04 -8.75 -5.49
N GLU A 370 -2.59 -9.76 -6.16
CA GLU A 370 -1.89 -10.58 -7.16
C GLU A 370 -1.73 -9.88 -8.51
N ASP A 371 -2.72 -9.06 -8.90
CA ASP A 371 -2.81 -8.53 -10.26
C ASP A 371 -2.31 -7.09 -10.39
N ARG A 372 -2.12 -6.39 -9.26
CA ARG A 372 -1.75 -4.98 -9.19
C ARG A 372 -0.59 -4.61 -10.12
N MET A 373 0.52 -5.31 -10.02
CA MET A 373 1.74 -4.98 -10.75
C MET A 373 1.54 -5.16 -12.27
N SER A 374 0.94 -6.28 -12.68
CA SER A 374 0.71 -6.58 -14.12
C SER A 374 -0.30 -5.63 -14.76
N VAL A 375 -1.39 -5.30 -14.05
CA VAL A 375 -2.40 -4.34 -14.53
C VAL A 375 -1.79 -2.94 -14.70
N LEU A 376 -1.02 -2.48 -13.71
CA LEU A 376 -0.33 -1.19 -13.77
C LEU A 376 0.75 -1.13 -14.83
N TRP A 377 1.50 -2.20 -15.02
CA TRP A 377 2.50 -2.27 -16.09
C TRP A 377 1.85 -2.17 -17.45
N HIS A 378 0.83 -3.00 -17.69
CA HIS A 378 0.14 -3.02 -18.99
C HIS A 378 -0.48 -1.66 -19.33
N HIS A 379 -1.34 -1.13 -18.44
CA HIS A 379 -2.07 0.11 -18.72
C HIS A 379 -1.24 1.39 -18.48
N GLY A 380 -0.17 1.30 -17.70
CA GLY A 380 0.71 2.42 -17.40
C GLY A 380 1.92 2.46 -18.35
N VAL A 381 2.81 1.46 -18.22
CA VAL A 381 4.09 1.46 -18.93
C VAL A 381 3.90 1.18 -20.42
N ASN A 382 3.21 0.08 -20.77
CA ASN A 382 3.03 -0.31 -22.17
C ASN A 382 2.16 0.66 -22.98
N HIS A 383 1.29 1.43 -22.31
CA HIS A 383 0.52 2.51 -22.95
C HIS A 383 1.21 3.88 -22.87
N GLY A 384 2.47 3.93 -22.43
CA GLY A 384 3.27 5.18 -22.43
C GLY A 384 2.77 6.24 -21.44
N ARG A 385 1.98 5.87 -20.45
CA ARG A 385 1.49 6.81 -19.41
C ARG A 385 2.54 7.08 -18.34
N ILE A 386 3.34 6.07 -17.99
CA ILE A 386 4.44 6.16 -17.02
C ILE A 386 5.65 5.38 -17.54
N THR A 387 6.83 5.74 -17.07
CA THR A 387 8.08 5.02 -17.33
C THR A 387 8.26 3.83 -16.38
N PRO A 388 9.16 2.87 -16.68
CA PRO A 388 9.51 1.80 -15.73
C PRO A 388 9.99 2.34 -14.35
N ASN A 389 10.73 3.46 -14.34
CA ASN A 389 11.18 4.08 -13.10
C ASN A 389 10.01 4.68 -12.28
N GLU A 390 9.05 5.32 -12.93
CA GLU A 390 7.82 5.80 -12.29
C GLU A 390 6.96 4.65 -11.80
N PHE A 391 6.91 3.52 -12.54
CA PHE A 391 6.25 2.31 -12.07
C PHE A 391 6.86 1.82 -10.74
N VAL A 392 8.18 1.68 -10.65
CA VAL A 392 8.86 1.32 -9.40
C VAL A 392 8.59 2.34 -8.31
N ARG A 393 8.59 3.64 -8.66
CA ARG A 393 8.30 4.71 -7.71
C ARG A 393 6.94 4.55 -7.05
N ILE A 394 5.87 4.33 -7.83
CA ILE A 394 4.50 4.28 -7.32
C ILE A 394 4.11 2.92 -6.71
N THR A 395 4.79 1.83 -7.08
CA THR A 395 4.47 0.48 -6.60
C THR A 395 5.33 0.03 -5.41
N SER A 396 6.45 0.71 -5.15
CA SER A 396 7.42 0.29 -4.15
C SER A 396 8.06 1.46 -3.39
N THR A 397 8.87 2.29 -4.07
CA THR A 397 9.76 3.27 -3.41
C THR A 397 9.00 4.33 -2.61
N ASN A 398 7.93 4.92 -3.18
CA ASN A 398 7.16 5.94 -2.48
C ASN A 398 6.46 5.39 -1.24
N ALA A 399 5.90 4.18 -1.30
CA ALA A 399 5.33 3.53 -0.12
C ALA A 399 6.40 3.31 0.97
N ALA A 400 7.59 2.83 0.58
CA ALA A 400 8.70 2.66 1.50
C ALA A 400 9.13 3.97 2.17
N GLN A 401 9.21 5.07 1.42
CA GLN A 401 9.59 6.40 1.94
C GLN A 401 8.52 7.01 2.83
N ILE A 402 7.25 6.97 2.40
CA ILE A 402 6.13 7.54 3.15
C ILE A 402 5.92 6.82 4.48
N PHE A 403 6.05 5.49 4.48
CA PHE A 403 5.80 4.65 5.65
C PHE A 403 7.06 4.19 6.39
N ASN A 404 8.20 4.86 6.17
CA ASN A 404 9.47 4.69 6.90
C ASN A 404 10.07 3.26 6.81
N LEU A 405 10.01 2.66 5.64
CA LEU A 405 10.66 1.38 5.32
C LEU A 405 11.91 1.56 4.46
N TYR A 406 12.06 2.73 3.80
CA TYR A 406 13.20 3.05 2.96
C TYR A 406 14.46 3.38 3.79
N PRO A 407 15.66 2.94 3.41
CA PRO A 407 16.02 2.20 2.19
C PRO A 407 16.04 0.67 2.37
N ARG A 408 15.61 0.16 3.52
CA ARG A 408 15.54 -1.28 3.78
C ARG A 408 14.65 -2.01 2.76
N LYS A 409 13.55 -1.38 2.36
CA LYS A 409 12.61 -1.80 1.32
C LYS A 409 12.53 -0.70 0.25
N GLY A 410 12.09 -1.04 -0.96
CA GLY A 410 11.80 -0.06 -2.01
C GLY A 410 12.99 0.43 -2.82
N ALA A 411 14.13 -0.26 -2.73
CA ALA A 411 15.34 0.02 -3.52
C ALA A 411 16.13 -1.25 -3.80
N VAL A 412 16.83 -1.28 -4.95
CA VAL A 412 17.85 -2.29 -5.26
C VAL A 412 19.22 -1.73 -4.86
N GLN A 413 19.62 -1.95 -3.62
CA GLN A 413 20.92 -1.47 -3.11
C GLN A 413 21.54 -2.45 -2.11
N VAL A 414 22.86 -2.46 -2.02
CA VAL A 414 23.59 -3.30 -1.06
C VAL A 414 23.16 -2.98 0.38
N GLY A 415 22.83 -4.03 1.13
CA GLY A 415 22.33 -3.94 2.51
C GLY A 415 20.81 -3.79 2.65
N ALA A 416 20.08 -3.52 1.57
CA ALA A 416 18.61 -3.61 1.59
C ALA A 416 18.17 -5.08 1.67
N ASP A 417 16.95 -5.32 2.16
CA ASP A 417 16.35 -6.65 2.10
C ASP A 417 16.30 -7.12 0.64
N ALA A 418 16.64 -8.38 0.37
CA ALA A 418 16.60 -8.96 -0.97
C ALA A 418 15.15 -9.32 -1.35
N ASP A 419 14.31 -8.30 -1.33
CA ASP A 419 12.93 -8.30 -1.80
C ASP A 419 12.93 -7.79 -3.24
N LEU A 420 12.98 -8.71 -4.20
CA LEU A 420 13.22 -8.38 -5.60
C LEU A 420 12.20 -9.08 -6.50
N VAL A 421 11.93 -8.45 -7.64
CA VAL A 421 11.13 -9.03 -8.71
C VAL A 421 11.96 -9.04 -9.99
N VAL A 422 12.06 -10.21 -10.61
CA VAL A 422 12.51 -10.34 -12.00
C VAL A 422 11.26 -10.26 -12.86
N TRP A 423 11.25 -9.29 -13.77
CA TRP A 423 10.06 -8.89 -14.51
C TRP A 423 10.27 -9.02 -16.01
N ASP A 424 9.47 -9.86 -16.67
CA ASP A 424 9.46 -9.94 -18.12
C ASP A 424 8.47 -8.89 -18.68
N PRO A 425 8.95 -7.84 -19.36
CA PRO A 425 8.11 -6.79 -19.89
C PRO A 425 7.28 -7.20 -21.10
N THR A 426 7.59 -8.35 -21.72
CA THR A 426 7.00 -8.81 -22.99
C THR A 426 6.03 -9.97 -22.82
N ALA A 427 6.23 -10.79 -21.81
CA ALA A 427 5.36 -11.92 -21.52
C ALA A 427 3.92 -11.47 -21.21
N THR A 428 2.96 -12.28 -21.60
CA THR A 428 1.53 -11.99 -21.42
C THR A 428 0.86 -13.03 -20.55
N LYS A 429 -0.12 -12.59 -19.75
CA LYS A 429 -1.05 -13.49 -19.06
C LYS A 429 -2.49 -13.00 -19.23
N THR A 430 -3.45 -13.94 -19.24
CA THR A 430 -4.87 -13.59 -19.08
C THR A 430 -5.27 -13.83 -17.62
N ILE A 431 -5.71 -12.78 -16.95
CA ILE A 431 -6.15 -12.83 -15.56
C ILE A 431 -7.41 -13.66 -15.47
N SER A 432 -7.47 -14.62 -14.58
CA SER A 432 -8.64 -15.47 -14.38
C SER A 432 -8.68 -16.07 -12.99
N VAL A 433 -9.90 -16.21 -12.47
CA VAL A 433 -10.19 -16.94 -11.23
C VAL A 433 -9.69 -18.41 -11.28
N LYS A 434 -9.51 -18.97 -12.48
CA LYS A 434 -9.01 -20.34 -12.66
C LYS A 434 -7.51 -20.50 -12.40
N THR A 435 -6.78 -19.39 -12.44
CA THR A 435 -5.30 -19.39 -12.36
C THR A 435 -4.76 -18.52 -11.25
N HIS A 436 -5.59 -17.71 -10.62
CA HIS A 436 -5.15 -16.88 -9.51
C HIS A 436 -4.99 -17.70 -8.19
N HIS A 437 -4.26 -17.16 -7.25
CA HIS A 437 -3.96 -17.79 -5.95
C HIS A 437 -4.82 -17.25 -4.80
N GLN A 438 -5.63 -16.22 -5.06
CA GLN A 438 -6.56 -15.62 -4.09
C GLN A 438 -7.70 -16.59 -3.73
N GLN A 439 -8.16 -16.60 -2.48
CA GLN A 439 -9.24 -17.47 -1.99
C GLN A 439 -10.62 -16.84 -2.21
N VAL A 440 -10.92 -16.48 -3.44
CA VAL A 440 -12.19 -15.87 -3.86
C VAL A 440 -12.62 -16.47 -5.19
N ASP A 441 -13.93 -16.56 -5.42
CA ASP A 441 -14.54 -17.23 -6.58
C ASP A 441 -14.82 -16.29 -7.78
N PHE A 442 -14.25 -15.10 -7.78
CA PHE A 442 -14.23 -14.18 -8.92
C PHE A 442 -12.96 -13.32 -8.93
N ASN A 443 -12.70 -12.67 -10.07
CA ASN A 443 -11.63 -11.67 -10.19
C ASN A 443 -12.20 -10.43 -10.91
N VAL A 444 -11.97 -9.23 -10.37
CA VAL A 444 -12.48 -8.00 -10.98
C VAL A 444 -11.82 -7.65 -12.31
N PHE A 445 -10.68 -8.28 -12.62
CA PHE A 445 -9.97 -8.17 -13.90
C PHE A 445 -10.17 -9.41 -14.79
N GLU A 446 -11.17 -10.27 -14.49
CA GLU A 446 -11.41 -11.53 -15.21
C GLU A 446 -11.43 -11.35 -16.74
N GLY A 447 -10.64 -12.15 -17.44
CA GLY A 447 -10.52 -12.12 -18.90
C GLY A 447 -9.61 -11.02 -19.45
N MET A 448 -9.06 -10.13 -18.60
CA MET A 448 -8.12 -9.10 -19.04
C MET A 448 -6.78 -9.74 -19.40
N THR A 449 -6.34 -9.55 -20.65
CA THR A 449 -4.98 -9.95 -21.06
C THR A 449 -4.03 -8.80 -20.82
N VAL A 450 -3.03 -9.03 -19.98
CA VAL A 450 -2.00 -8.06 -19.62
C VAL A 450 -0.64 -8.50 -20.15
N GLN A 451 0.20 -7.55 -20.48
CA GLN A 451 1.60 -7.74 -20.86
C GLN A 451 2.49 -7.14 -19.79
N GLY A 452 3.47 -7.92 -19.34
CA GLY A 452 4.33 -7.64 -18.20
C GLY A 452 3.95 -8.51 -17.02
N VAL A 453 4.87 -9.42 -16.63
CA VAL A 453 4.64 -10.39 -15.56
C VAL A 453 5.89 -10.62 -14.72
N ALA A 454 5.72 -10.93 -13.43
CA ALA A 454 6.79 -11.43 -12.58
C ALA A 454 7.15 -12.86 -13.01
N THR A 455 8.41 -13.10 -13.40
CA THR A 455 8.95 -14.46 -13.62
C THR A 455 9.50 -15.05 -12.34
N HIS A 456 10.14 -14.21 -11.51
CA HIS A 456 10.62 -14.60 -10.19
C HIS A 456 10.32 -13.49 -9.17
N THR A 457 9.95 -13.90 -7.98
CA THR A 457 9.82 -13.00 -6.82
C THR A 457 10.63 -13.55 -5.66
N LEU A 458 11.52 -12.73 -5.14
CA LEU A 458 12.31 -13.03 -3.96
C LEU A 458 11.75 -12.24 -2.76
N THR A 459 11.59 -12.90 -1.64
CA THR A 459 11.35 -12.25 -0.34
C THR A 459 12.50 -12.59 0.59
N ARG A 460 13.25 -11.58 0.99
CA ARG A 460 14.45 -11.71 1.81
C ARG A 460 15.39 -12.84 1.31
N GLY A 461 15.69 -12.81 0.02
CA GLY A 461 16.60 -13.77 -0.59
C GLY A 461 16.03 -15.17 -0.85
N ALA A 462 14.79 -15.48 -0.45
CA ALA A 462 14.14 -16.74 -0.79
C ALA A 462 13.28 -16.59 -2.05
N LEU A 463 13.35 -17.54 -2.97
CA LEU A 463 12.44 -17.63 -4.11
C LEU A 463 11.04 -18.03 -3.63
N ALA A 464 10.11 -17.09 -3.67
CA ALA A 464 8.71 -17.30 -3.32
C ALA A 464 7.80 -17.56 -4.54
N TRP A 465 8.22 -17.08 -5.70
CA TRP A 465 7.61 -17.36 -7.00
C TRP A 465 8.70 -17.56 -8.02
N ALA A 466 8.61 -18.61 -8.81
CA ALA A 466 9.55 -18.88 -9.89
C ALA A 466 8.88 -19.72 -10.99
N ASP A 467 8.99 -19.28 -12.24
CA ASP A 467 8.57 -20.00 -13.45
C ASP A 467 7.12 -20.53 -13.41
N GLY A 468 6.21 -19.75 -12.81
CA GLY A 468 4.80 -20.13 -12.69
C GLY A 468 4.47 -21.03 -11.50
N GLU A 469 5.44 -21.26 -10.59
CA GLU A 469 5.25 -22.04 -9.38
C GLU A 469 5.29 -21.17 -8.13
N LEU A 470 4.24 -21.27 -7.32
CA LEU A 470 4.19 -20.61 -6.01
C LEU A 470 4.99 -21.46 -4.98
N ARG A 471 6.02 -20.84 -4.41
CA ARG A 471 6.92 -21.42 -3.39
C ARG A 471 6.83 -20.70 -2.06
N ALA A 472 5.75 -19.94 -1.85
CA ALA A 472 5.53 -19.17 -0.64
C ALA A 472 5.42 -20.08 0.60
N VAL A 473 6.15 -19.74 1.66
CA VAL A 473 6.20 -20.50 2.90
C VAL A 473 5.36 -19.80 3.96
N ARG A 474 4.40 -20.55 4.53
CA ARG A 474 3.54 -20.05 5.62
C ARG A 474 4.38 -19.67 6.84
N GLY A 475 4.21 -18.44 7.33
CA GLY A 475 4.93 -17.91 8.49
C GLY A 475 6.36 -17.44 8.20
N ALA A 476 6.77 -17.38 6.91
CA ALA A 476 8.09 -16.85 6.55
C ALA A 476 8.18 -15.33 6.66
N GLY A 477 7.05 -14.61 6.63
CA GLY A 477 7.00 -13.16 6.72
C GLY A 477 7.39 -12.63 8.10
N ARG A 478 7.99 -11.44 8.13
CA ARG A 478 8.39 -10.75 9.36
C ARG A 478 7.55 -9.51 9.58
N TYR A 479 7.25 -9.24 10.84
CA TYR A 479 6.65 -7.96 11.21
C TYR A 479 7.63 -6.80 11.02
N LEU A 480 7.19 -5.79 10.27
CA LEU A 480 7.96 -4.59 9.98
C LEU A 480 7.65 -3.50 11.01
N LYS A 481 8.52 -3.31 11.99
CA LYS A 481 8.48 -2.10 12.82
C LYS A 481 8.91 -0.90 11.97
N ARG A 482 8.09 0.14 11.95
CA ARG A 482 8.33 1.37 11.20
C ARG A 482 8.61 2.50 12.20
N PRO A 483 9.79 3.16 12.14
CA PRO A 483 10.09 4.26 13.04
C PRO A 483 9.15 5.45 12.76
N PRO A 484 8.80 6.26 13.78
CA PRO A 484 8.06 7.50 13.58
C PRO A 484 8.95 8.62 13.03
N GLY A 485 8.35 9.70 12.54
CA GLY A 485 9.05 10.94 12.24
C GLY A 485 9.88 10.91 10.96
N ALA A 486 9.28 10.55 9.82
CA ALA A 486 9.89 10.76 8.51
C ALA A 486 10.37 12.21 8.32
N GLY A 487 11.31 12.44 7.40
CA GLY A 487 11.90 13.77 7.16
C GLY A 487 10.88 14.89 6.88
N TYR A 488 9.72 14.55 6.32
CA TYR A 488 8.64 15.53 6.12
C TYR A 488 8.00 16.01 7.44
N TYR A 489 8.09 15.24 8.54
CA TYR A 489 7.66 15.67 9.87
C TYR A 489 8.54 16.74 10.48
N GLU A 490 9.84 16.68 10.28
CA GLU A 490 10.76 17.71 10.75
C GLU A 490 10.43 19.06 10.10
N ALA A 491 10.20 19.05 8.79
CA ALA A 491 9.76 20.25 8.07
C ALA A 491 8.43 20.81 8.61
N ALA A 492 7.45 19.95 8.91
CA ALA A 492 6.18 20.36 9.50
C ALA A 492 6.36 20.99 10.90
N ARG A 493 7.18 20.37 11.75
CA ARG A 493 7.49 20.90 13.09
C ARG A 493 8.19 22.26 13.02
N ILE A 494 9.12 22.46 12.09
CA ILE A 494 9.76 23.75 11.86
C ILE A 494 8.73 24.79 11.44
N ALA A 495 7.88 24.46 10.44
CA ALA A 495 6.84 25.35 9.97
C ALA A 495 5.85 25.75 11.08
N ASN A 496 5.45 24.80 11.93
CA ASN A 496 4.56 25.08 13.06
C ASN A 496 5.21 26.01 14.10
N ARG A 497 6.48 25.79 14.45
CA ARG A 497 7.21 26.69 15.35
C ARG A 497 7.30 28.14 14.82
N LEU A 498 7.49 28.30 13.52
CA LEU A 498 7.53 29.63 12.88
C LEU A 498 6.17 30.34 12.88
N ARG A 499 5.08 29.59 13.07
CA ARG A 499 3.70 30.12 13.14
C ARG A 499 3.17 30.19 14.58
N GLU A 500 3.97 29.88 15.58
CA GLU A 500 3.55 29.91 16.97
C GLU A 500 3.10 31.29 17.37
N PRO A 501 1.88 31.44 17.92
CA PRO A 501 1.36 32.75 18.27
C PRO A 501 2.05 33.28 19.51
N HIS A 502 2.39 34.55 19.48
CA HIS A 502 2.94 35.26 20.63
C HIS A 502 1.85 36.07 21.35
N PRO A 503 1.75 35.98 22.69
CA PRO A 503 0.85 36.81 23.46
C PRO A 503 1.11 38.28 23.21
N VAL A 504 0.06 39.08 23.06
CA VAL A 504 0.15 40.52 22.98
C VAL A 504 -0.06 41.12 24.38
N GLU A 505 0.96 41.75 24.93
CA GLU A 505 0.81 42.58 26.15
C GLU A 505 -0.07 43.78 25.83
N ARG A 506 -1.17 43.94 26.56
CA ARG A 506 -2.06 45.11 26.43
C ARG A 506 -1.89 45.97 27.64
N ALA A 507 -1.69 47.25 27.41
CA ALA A 507 -1.75 48.25 28.48
C ALA A 507 -3.17 48.22 29.07
N GLY A 508 -3.27 48.11 30.40
CA GLY A 508 -4.52 48.16 31.15
C GLY A 508 -5.14 49.55 31.18
#